data_94d0d7407eef71b63a55ebc1a2e68753
#
_entry.id   94d0d7407eef71b63a55ebc1a2e68753
#
_cell.length_a   1.000
_cell.length_b   1.000
_cell.length_c   1.000
_cell.angle_alpha   90.00
_cell.angle_beta   90.00
_cell.angle_gamma   90.00
#
_symmetry.space_group_name_H-M   'P 1'
#
loop_
_entity.id
_entity.type
_entity.pdbx_description
1 polymer ?
#
loop_
_entity_poly.entity_id
_entity_poly.type
_entity_poly.pdbx_seq_one_letter_code
_entity_poly.pdbx_strand_id
1 'polypeptide(L)'
;KMEMYDAGAVKQIYADLKAQPEEKRKEWIEKLPEKKVPVYTGNEYAEEMLYNKIFQEYRQVNRYDKYLEEIKEKSASMSSAIFSNEGTFAYRNAQITPDAYEKLKGLKLKSDVSDGVIFATEAEFTDLCIVFMLAVTVYFLVLDEKKNKLYPLLRSCYRGRGSVIGAKLTVAACVTALLVLLFYGVDYLYAWQKYGFGDLSRPIQSVTTMYESPYMMSVGMFLFLYLIVKMAVCYVIILGMIWIAQKSETPSGAMIGIGAVGIAEYMLSAFLPSVSYADVFKYVNLAEYMKVYPLFSKYHNLDFFDNPVNAMTVFRIVLPVVLVLFVLGNVRRFFRCAKTKRRWRRERKNSSRIGFISDKLYFYESVKCL
;
A
#
# COMPACT_ATOMS: atom_id res chain seq x y z
N LYS A 1 -18.11 10.09 27.62
CA LYS A 1 -18.94 11.32 27.81
C LYS A 1 -19.93 11.56 26.68
N MET A 2 -19.70 11.02 25.50
CA MET A 2 -20.69 10.99 24.42
C MET A 2 -21.84 9.99 24.65
N GLU A 3 -21.67 9.03 25.53
CA GLU A 3 -22.75 8.11 25.93
C GLU A 3 -23.95 8.80 26.61
N MET A 4 -23.79 10.08 26.97
CA MET A 4 -24.81 10.87 27.66
C MET A 4 -25.72 11.70 26.77
N TYR A 5 -25.45 11.75 25.45
CA TYR A 5 -26.27 12.55 24.53
C TYR A 5 -26.95 11.64 23.53
N ASP A 6 -28.25 11.46 23.67
CA ASP A 6 -29.09 10.92 22.60
C ASP A 6 -28.98 11.82 21.36
N ALA A 7 -28.81 11.21 20.19
CA ALA A 7 -28.69 11.93 18.92
C ALA A 7 -29.88 12.90 18.67
N GLY A 8 -31.05 12.57 19.21
CA GLY A 8 -32.24 13.46 19.23
C GLY A 8 -32.03 14.70 20.07
N ALA A 9 -31.46 14.55 21.27
CA ALA A 9 -31.21 15.66 22.18
C ALA A 9 -30.18 16.66 21.64
N VAL A 10 -29.12 16.17 21.01
CA VAL A 10 -28.10 17.03 20.37
C VAL A 10 -28.67 17.80 19.20
N LYS A 11 -29.50 17.15 18.37
CA LYS A 11 -30.18 17.80 17.25
C LYS A 11 -31.16 18.86 17.72
N GLN A 12 -31.85 18.63 18.84
CA GLN A 12 -32.79 19.57 19.44
C GLN A 12 -32.07 20.76 20.07
N ILE A 13 -30.96 20.54 20.79
CA ILE A 13 -30.13 21.64 21.33
C ILE A 13 -29.59 22.53 20.19
N TYR A 14 -29.20 21.93 19.05
CA TYR A 14 -28.71 22.69 17.91
C TYR A 14 -29.84 23.47 17.19
N ALA A 15 -31.00 22.89 17.09
CA ALA A 15 -32.20 23.58 16.56
C ALA A 15 -32.63 24.74 17.47
N ASP A 16 -32.59 24.53 18.79
CA ASP A 16 -32.90 25.55 19.79
C ASP A 16 -31.87 26.70 19.80
N LEU A 17 -30.57 26.35 19.65
CA LEU A 17 -29.48 27.32 19.47
C LEU A 17 -29.60 28.10 18.17
N LYS A 18 -30.01 27.48 17.07
CA LYS A 18 -30.19 28.11 15.76
C LYS A 18 -31.39 29.05 15.76
N ALA A 19 -32.41 28.77 16.57
CA ALA A 19 -33.61 29.62 16.74
C ALA A 19 -33.38 30.86 17.62
N GLN A 20 -32.26 30.94 18.38
CA GLN A 20 -31.96 32.07 19.25
C GLN A 20 -31.24 33.21 18.50
N PRO A 21 -31.51 34.49 18.86
CA PRO A 21 -30.76 35.63 18.34
C PRO A 21 -29.26 35.52 18.60
N GLU A 22 -28.46 36.05 17.69
CA GLU A 22 -27.00 35.93 17.70
C GLU A 22 -26.32 36.43 18.99
N GLU A 23 -26.86 37.48 19.58
CA GLU A 23 -26.39 38.03 20.87
C GLU A 23 -26.58 37.05 22.04
N LYS A 24 -27.71 36.37 22.09
CA LYS A 24 -27.99 35.38 23.14
C LYS A 24 -27.17 34.09 22.94
N ARG A 25 -26.83 33.75 21.71
CA ARG A 25 -25.92 32.65 21.40
C ARG A 25 -24.52 32.91 21.95
N LYS A 26 -24.01 34.15 21.76
CA LYS A 26 -22.69 34.55 22.27
C LYS A 26 -22.66 34.52 23.79
N GLU A 27 -23.64 35.05 24.45
CA GLU A 27 -23.75 35.06 25.93
C GLU A 27 -23.84 33.63 26.52
N TRP A 28 -24.52 32.74 25.82
CA TRP A 28 -24.63 31.34 26.26
C TRP A 28 -23.31 30.58 26.08
N ILE A 29 -22.55 30.87 25.03
CA ILE A 29 -21.23 30.28 24.74
C ILE A 29 -20.20 30.77 25.75
N GLU A 30 -20.20 32.03 26.15
CA GLU A 30 -19.32 32.57 27.17
C GLU A 30 -19.55 31.97 28.57
N LYS A 31 -20.80 31.57 28.86
CA LYS A 31 -21.16 30.92 30.14
C LYS A 31 -20.82 29.41 30.18
N LEU A 32 -20.41 28.81 29.09
CA LEU A 32 -20.03 27.41 29.06
C LEU A 32 -18.59 27.20 29.59
N PRO A 33 -18.36 26.25 30.51
CA PRO A 33 -17.03 26.03 31.05
C PRO A 33 -16.06 25.63 29.92
N GLU A 34 -14.90 26.30 29.85
CA GLU A 34 -13.86 26.24 28.78
C GLU A 34 -13.44 24.87 28.31
N LYS A 35 -13.74 23.78 29.03
CA LYS A 35 -13.36 22.42 28.72
C LYS A 35 -14.41 21.56 28.01
N LYS A 36 -15.61 22.08 27.72
CA LYS A 36 -16.75 21.26 27.30
C LYS A 36 -17.38 21.62 25.94
N VAL A 37 -16.90 22.64 25.28
CA VAL A 37 -17.52 23.13 24.04
C VAL A 37 -16.57 23.04 22.88
N PRO A 38 -16.99 22.48 21.74
CA PRO A 38 -16.29 22.74 20.48
C PRO A 38 -16.30 24.25 20.24
N VAL A 39 -15.11 24.79 19.93
CA VAL A 39 -14.89 26.22 19.73
C VAL A 39 -15.88 26.71 18.68
N TYR A 40 -16.80 27.61 19.11
CA TYR A 40 -17.67 28.30 18.20
C TYR A 40 -16.85 29.22 17.30
N THR A 41 -16.82 28.91 16.02
CA THR A 41 -15.97 29.61 15.04
C THR A 41 -16.67 30.84 14.46
N GLY A 42 -17.96 31.08 14.77
CA GLY A 42 -18.81 32.10 14.16
C GLY A 42 -19.19 31.81 12.71
N ASN A 43 -18.76 30.64 12.18
CA ASN A 43 -19.08 30.20 10.83
C ASN A 43 -20.13 29.07 10.88
N GLU A 44 -21.39 29.41 10.54
CA GLU A 44 -22.51 28.49 10.58
C GLU A 44 -22.26 27.21 9.74
N TYR A 45 -21.65 27.35 8.59
CA TYR A 45 -21.31 26.22 7.71
C TYR A 45 -20.27 25.28 8.34
N ALA A 46 -19.23 25.83 8.96
CA ALA A 46 -18.19 25.01 9.62
C ALA A 46 -18.77 24.26 10.83
N GLU A 47 -19.68 24.86 11.56
CA GLU A 47 -20.37 24.23 12.69
C GLU A 47 -21.32 23.12 12.23
N GLU A 48 -22.06 23.34 11.16
CA GLU A 48 -22.93 22.33 10.57
C GLU A 48 -22.09 21.11 10.06
N MET A 49 -20.97 21.36 9.41
CA MET A 49 -20.06 20.29 8.99
C MET A 49 -19.50 19.53 10.18
N LEU A 50 -19.07 20.22 11.24
CA LEU A 50 -18.54 19.58 12.44
C LEU A 50 -19.63 18.74 13.12
N TYR A 51 -20.84 19.28 13.26
CA TYR A 51 -21.98 18.54 13.82
C TYR A 51 -22.31 17.29 13.00
N ASN A 52 -22.41 17.42 11.67
CA ASN A 52 -22.69 16.30 10.80
C ASN A 52 -21.62 15.22 10.90
N LYS A 53 -20.34 15.60 11.01
CA LYS A 53 -19.22 14.67 11.20
C LYS A 53 -19.36 13.91 12.53
N ILE A 54 -19.53 14.62 13.64
CA ILE A 54 -19.69 14.02 14.97
C ILE A 54 -20.92 13.11 15.01
N PHE A 55 -22.03 13.54 14.41
CA PHE A 55 -23.27 12.76 14.37
C PHE A 55 -23.10 11.47 13.52
N GLN A 56 -22.41 11.56 12.40
CA GLN A 56 -22.13 10.39 11.58
C GLN A 56 -21.24 9.37 12.31
N GLU A 57 -20.17 9.83 12.96
CA GLU A 57 -19.29 8.96 13.77
C GLU A 57 -20.04 8.28 14.92
N TYR A 58 -20.85 9.05 15.65
CA TYR A 58 -21.70 8.51 16.72
C TYR A 58 -22.71 7.48 16.19
N ARG A 59 -23.36 7.77 15.08
CA ARG A 59 -24.32 6.87 14.44
C ARG A 59 -23.66 5.58 13.97
N GLN A 60 -22.45 5.66 13.42
CA GLN A 60 -21.69 4.48 12.97
C GLN A 60 -21.38 3.57 14.16
N VAL A 61 -20.85 4.11 15.26
CA VAL A 61 -20.52 3.34 16.46
C VAL A 61 -21.74 2.61 17.01
N ASN A 62 -22.89 3.28 17.14
CA ASN A 62 -24.08 2.68 17.76
C ASN A 62 -24.88 1.76 16.83
N ARG A 63 -24.62 1.79 15.53
CA ARG A 63 -25.31 0.94 14.53
C ARG A 63 -24.47 -0.20 14.01
N TYR A 64 -23.31 -0.45 14.61
CA TYR A 64 -22.40 -1.46 14.08
C TYR A 64 -23.00 -2.87 14.07
N ASP A 65 -23.67 -3.27 15.16
CA ASP A 65 -24.36 -4.57 15.22
C ASP A 65 -25.44 -4.68 14.14
N LYS A 66 -26.22 -3.59 13.94
CA LYS A 66 -27.23 -3.53 12.88
C LYS A 66 -26.58 -3.59 11.48
N TYR A 67 -25.45 -2.94 11.27
CA TYR A 67 -24.68 -3.06 10.03
C TYR A 67 -24.26 -4.50 9.73
N LEU A 68 -23.81 -5.25 10.75
CA LEU A 68 -23.47 -6.67 10.59
C LEU A 68 -24.70 -7.53 10.24
N GLU A 69 -25.84 -7.21 10.80
CA GLU A 69 -27.11 -7.86 10.44
C GLU A 69 -27.53 -7.53 9.00
N GLU A 70 -27.43 -6.26 8.59
CA GLU A 70 -27.73 -5.81 7.23
C GLU A 70 -26.85 -6.51 6.18
N ILE A 71 -25.55 -6.77 6.48
CA ILE A 71 -24.68 -7.58 5.61
C ILE A 71 -25.26 -8.98 5.42
N LYS A 72 -25.68 -9.62 6.50
CA LYS A 72 -26.23 -10.97 6.48
C LYS A 72 -27.56 -11.05 5.70
N GLU A 73 -28.46 -10.10 5.94
CA GLU A 73 -29.74 -10.01 5.23
C GLU A 73 -29.53 -9.72 3.74
N LYS A 74 -28.65 -8.78 3.39
CA LYS A 74 -28.31 -8.46 2.01
C LYS A 74 -27.71 -9.65 1.28
N SER A 75 -26.81 -10.37 1.93
CA SER A 75 -26.21 -11.59 1.36
C SER A 75 -27.26 -12.69 1.14
N ALA A 76 -28.16 -12.90 2.09
CA ALA A 76 -29.26 -13.85 1.95
C ALA A 76 -30.22 -13.47 0.83
N SER A 77 -30.57 -12.18 0.70
CA SER A 77 -31.42 -11.70 -0.39
C SER A 77 -30.77 -11.83 -1.76
N MET A 78 -29.46 -11.59 -1.85
CA MET A 78 -28.70 -11.75 -3.11
C MET A 78 -28.59 -13.22 -3.53
N SER A 79 -28.49 -14.15 -2.60
CA SER A 79 -28.43 -15.58 -2.89
C SER A 79 -29.80 -16.18 -3.25
N SER A 80 -30.90 -15.61 -2.77
CA SER A 80 -32.23 -16.21 -2.93
C SER A 80 -33.03 -15.70 -4.13
N ALA A 81 -32.87 -14.46 -4.59
CA ALA A 81 -33.88 -13.84 -5.45
C ALA A 81 -33.52 -13.75 -6.95
N ILE A 82 -32.30 -13.51 -7.36
CA ILE A 82 -31.97 -13.18 -8.76
C ILE A 82 -30.82 -14.02 -9.31
N PHE A 83 -29.98 -14.54 -8.46
CA PHE A 83 -28.75 -15.24 -8.83
C PHE A 83 -28.81 -16.72 -8.47
N SER A 84 -29.89 -17.36 -8.85
CA SER A 84 -30.12 -18.83 -8.64
C SER A 84 -29.08 -19.72 -9.33
N ASN A 85 -28.17 -19.15 -10.10
CA ASN A 85 -27.08 -19.88 -10.70
C ASN A 85 -25.92 -20.04 -9.73
N GLU A 86 -25.86 -21.15 -9.01
CA GLU A 86 -24.84 -21.52 -8.03
C GLU A 86 -23.40 -21.47 -8.59
N GLY A 87 -23.26 -21.48 -9.93
CA GLY A 87 -21.98 -21.40 -10.62
C GLY A 87 -21.36 -20.01 -10.68
N THR A 88 -22.08 -18.94 -10.40
CA THR A 88 -21.60 -17.56 -10.59
C THR A 88 -20.80 -17.03 -9.40
N PHE A 89 -19.82 -16.17 -9.68
CA PHE A 89 -19.07 -15.43 -8.67
C PHE A 89 -19.99 -14.69 -7.68
N ALA A 90 -21.03 -14.01 -8.19
CA ALA A 90 -21.93 -13.21 -7.36
C ALA A 90 -22.64 -14.08 -6.28
N TYR A 91 -23.14 -15.26 -6.66
CA TYR A 91 -23.78 -16.19 -5.73
C TYR A 91 -22.80 -16.68 -4.66
N ARG A 92 -21.65 -17.21 -5.08
CA ARG A 92 -20.61 -17.72 -4.15
C ARG A 92 -20.07 -16.64 -3.24
N ASN A 93 -19.86 -15.43 -3.77
CA ASN A 93 -19.39 -14.28 -2.98
C ASN A 93 -20.42 -13.86 -1.93
N ALA A 94 -21.72 -13.87 -2.27
CA ALA A 94 -22.79 -13.61 -1.31
C ALA A 94 -22.81 -14.63 -0.16
N GLN A 95 -22.54 -15.90 -0.44
CA GLN A 95 -22.51 -16.93 0.60
C GLN A 95 -21.35 -16.78 1.60
N ILE A 96 -20.14 -16.45 1.14
CA ILE A 96 -18.95 -16.39 2.01
C ILE A 96 -18.77 -15.05 2.74
N THR A 97 -19.41 -13.98 2.24
CA THR A 97 -19.25 -12.63 2.82
C THR A 97 -19.69 -12.55 4.29
N PRO A 98 -20.86 -13.12 4.72
CA PRO A 98 -21.27 -13.07 6.12
C PRO A 98 -20.27 -13.73 7.09
N ASP A 99 -19.65 -14.82 6.68
CA ASP A 99 -18.70 -15.58 7.51
C ASP A 99 -17.46 -14.75 7.85
N ALA A 100 -17.04 -13.85 6.94
CA ALA A 100 -15.92 -12.96 7.17
C ALA A 100 -16.19 -11.96 8.31
N TYR A 101 -17.45 -11.58 8.52
CA TYR A 101 -17.88 -10.62 9.53
C TYR A 101 -18.40 -11.28 10.82
N GLU A 102 -18.59 -12.60 10.85
CA GLU A 102 -19.16 -13.30 12.01
C GLU A 102 -18.34 -13.10 13.29
N LYS A 103 -17.02 -13.02 13.16
CA LYS A 103 -16.09 -12.80 14.28
C LYS A 103 -16.21 -11.42 14.92
N LEU A 104 -16.87 -10.47 14.24
CA LEU A 104 -17.02 -9.08 14.68
C LEU A 104 -18.31 -8.83 15.47
N LYS A 105 -19.18 -9.85 15.61
CA LYS A 105 -20.40 -9.74 16.41
C LYS A 105 -20.07 -9.42 17.85
N GLY A 106 -20.78 -8.43 18.41
CA GLY A 106 -20.57 -7.97 19.78
C GLY A 106 -19.33 -7.11 19.98
N LEU A 107 -18.63 -6.70 18.90
CA LEU A 107 -17.50 -5.80 18.99
C LEU A 107 -17.98 -4.40 19.37
N LYS A 108 -17.56 -3.93 20.55
CA LYS A 108 -17.87 -2.57 21.02
C LYS A 108 -16.93 -1.56 20.38
N LEU A 109 -17.47 -0.75 19.47
CA LEU A 109 -16.76 0.37 18.90
C LEU A 109 -16.66 1.52 19.89
N LYS A 110 -15.60 2.33 19.77
CA LYS A 110 -15.40 3.56 20.56
C LYS A 110 -15.28 4.73 19.60
N SER A 111 -16.13 5.74 19.75
CA SER A 111 -15.98 7.01 19.02
C SER A 111 -14.76 7.76 19.56
N ASP A 112 -13.84 8.09 18.71
CA ASP A 112 -12.64 8.88 19.00
C ASP A 112 -12.07 9.45 17.70
N VAL A 113 -11.09 10.35 17.80
CA VAL A 113 -10.50 11.06 16.66
C VAL A 113 -9.98 10.08 15.60
N SER A 114 -10.51 10.17 14.38
CA SER A 114 -10.13 9.30 13.25
C SER A 114 -9.18 10.00 12.26
N ASP A 115 -9.19 11.34 12.24
CA ASP A 115 -8.46 12.14 11.24
C ASP A 115 -6.95 11.87 11.23
N GLY A 116 -6.35 11.66 12.41
CA GLY A 116 -4.93 11.34 12.49
C GLY A 116 -4.56 10.01 11.84
N VAL A 117 -5.41 8.99 12.02
CA VAL A 117 -5.20 7.67 11.38
C VAL A 117 -5.37 7.77 9.87
N ILE A 118 -6.42 8.48 9.42
CA ILE A 118 -6.70 8.69 8.00
C ILE A 118 -5.54 9.41 7.34
N PHE A 119 -5.11 10.55 7.89
CA PHE A 119 -3.99 11.32 7.36
C PHE A 119 -2.70 10.50 7.29
N ALA A 120 -2.39 9.73 8.33
CA ALA A 120 -1.18 8.91 8.40
C ALA A 120 -1.17 7.74 7.39
N THR A 121 -2.32 7.34 6.85
CA THR A 121 -2.45 6.16 5.97
C THR A 121 -2.84 6.49 4.53
N GLU A 122 -3.30 7.70 4.25
CA GLU A 122 -3.65 8.20 2.90
C GLU A 122 -2.55 9.11 2.32
N ALA A 123 -1.28 8.76 2.53
CA ALA A 123 -0.12 9.58 2.17
C ALA A 123 0.38 9.31 0.73
N GLU A 124 -0.43 9.62 -0.29
CA GLU A 124 -0.06 9.40 -1.71
C GLU A 124 1.18 10.21 -2.14
N PHE A 125 1.36 11.42 -1.63
CA PHE A 125 2.52 12.24 -1.93
C PHE A 125 3.80 11.64 -1.35
N THR A 126 3.74 11.10 -0.15
CA THR A 126 4.84 10.40 0.52
C THR A 126 5.25 9.16 -0.27
N ASP A 127 4.29 8.41 -0.81
CA ASP A 127 4.53 7.26 -1.69
C ASP A 127 5.35 7.67 -2.92
N LEU A 128 5.00 8.76 -3.57
CA LEU A 128 5.73 9.27 -4.73
C LEU A 128 7.17 9.67 -4.36
N CYS A 129 7.35 10.38 -3.25
CA CYS A 129 8.67 10.77 -2.75
C CYS A 129 9.55 9.55 -2.46
N ILE A 130 9.00 8.51 -1.82
CA ILE A 130 9.73 7.27 -1.54
C ILE A 130 10.15 6.57 -2.82
N VAL A 131 9.24 6.39 -3.80
CA VAL A 131 9.57 5.76 -5.09
C VAL A 131 10.69 6.51 -5.80
N PHE A 132 10.68 7.85 -5.78
CA PHE A 132 11.76 8.66 -6.33
C PHE A 132 13.09 8.42 -5.59
N MET A 133 13.09 8.39 -4.26
CA MET A 133 14.30 8.12 -3.46
C MET A 133 14.82 6.70 -3.65
N LEU A 134 13.94 5.71 -3.89
CA LEU A 134 14.35 4.36 -4.26
C LEU A 134 15.05 4.35 -5.63
N ALA A 135 14.57 5.10 -6.61
CA ALA A 135 15.23 5.22 -7.91
C ALA A 135 16.62 5.87 -7.79
N VAL A 136 16.76 6.91 -6.95
CA VAL A 136 18.07 7.51 -6.62
C VAL A 136 19.00 6.50 -5.95
N THR A 137 18.47 5.69 -5.04
CA THR A 137 19.25 4.61 -4.39
C THR A 137 19.77 3.60 -5.41
N VAL A 138 18.94 3.19 -6.37
CA VAL A 138 19.34 2.28 -7.46
C VAL A 138 20.43 2.91 -8.34
N TYR A 139 20.34 4.22 -8.57
CA TYR A 139 21.39 4.94 -9.31
C TYR A 139 22.76 4.73 -8.63
N PHE A 140 22.87 4.98 -7.34
CA PHE A 140 24.13 4.80 -6.61
C PHE A 140 24.56 3.34 -6.49
N LEU A 141 23.63 2.41 -6.26
CA LEU A 141 23.95 1.00 -6.05
C LEU A 141 24.41 0.25 -7.33
N VAL A 142 23.87 0.66 -8.49
CA VAL A 142 24.06 -0.11 -9.74
C VAL A 142 24.56 0.74 -10.90
N LEU A 143 23.98 1.92 -11.11
CA LEU A 143 24.22 2.69 -12.32
C LEU A 143 25.53 3.48 -12.26
N ASP A 144 25.91 3.98 -11.09
CA ASP A 144 27.19 4.66 -10.90
C ASP A 144 28.38 3.71 -11.15
N GLU A 145 28.29 2.47 -10.67
CA GLU A 145 29.30 1.45 -10.98
C GLU A 145 29.38 1.12 -12.49
N LYS A 146 28.24 1.16 -13.20
CA LYS A 146 28.23 0.99 -14.66
C LYS A 146 28.85 2.18 -15.36
N LYS A 147 28.52 3.41 -14.94
CA LYS A 147 29.09 4.64 -15.47
C LYS A 147 30.62 4.66 -15.33
N ASN A 148 31.13 4.25 -14.17
CA ASN A 148 32.56 4.18 -13.87
C ASN A 148 33.24 2.91 -14.39
N LYS A 149 32.57 2.08 -15.19
CA LYS A 149 33.09 0.82 -15.76
C LYS A 149 33.60 -0.21 -14.72
N LEU A 150 33.18 -0.05 -13.44
CA LEU A 150 33.55 -0.96 -12.35
C LEU A 150 32.76 -2.26 -12.38
N TYR A 151 31.58 -2.23 -12.98
CA TYR A 151 30.62 -3.35 -13.00
C TYR A 151 31.20 -4.66 -13.61
N PRO A 152 31.98 -4.64 -14.71
CA PRO A 152 32.65 -5.83 -15.22
C PRO A 152 33.74 -6.37 -14.27
N LEU A 153 34.48 -5.48 -13.58
CA LEU A 153 35.51 -5.85 -12.61
C LEU A 153 34.90 -6.58 -11.41
N LEU A 154 33.86 -6.05 -10.80
CA LEU A 154 33.13 -6.65 -9.68
C LEU A 154 32.60 -8.06 -10.04
N ARG A 155 32.16 -8.24 -11.30
CA ARG A 155 31.70 -9.52 -11.80
C ARG A 155 32.81 -10.51 -12.14
N SER A 156 34.02 -10.05 -12.35
CA SER A 156 35.18 -10.95 -12.66
C SER A 156 35.75 -11.64 -11.41
N CYS A 157 35.57 -11.06 -10.22
CA CYS A 157 36.03 -11.59 -8.95
C CYS A 157 35.33 -12.92 -8.60
N TYR A 158 36.11 -14.04 -8.54
CA TYR A 158 35.53 -15.38 -8.36
C TYR A 158 34.84 -15.58 -7.00
N ARG A 159 35.48 -15.18 -5.92
CA ARG A 159 34.95 -15.29 -4.54
C ARG A 159 34.01 -14.16 -4.14
N GLY A 160 34.07 -12.98 -4.81
CA GLY A 160 33.34 -11.79 -4.44
C GLY A 160 31.93 -11.68 -5.00
N ARG A 161 31.54 -12.46 -6.02
CA ARG A 161 30.26 -12.25 -6.74
C ARG A 161 29.04 -12.43 -5.87
N GLY A 162 28.97 -13.52 -5.12
CA GLY A 162 27.86 -13.78 -4.20
C GLY A 162 27.78 -12.74 -3.09
N SER A 163 28.95 -12.39 -2.55
CA SER A 163 29.06 -11.37 -1.51
C SER A 163 28.63 -9.98 -2.01
N VAL A 164 29.07 -9.57 -3.21
CA VAL A 164 28.72 -8.26 -3.79
C VAL A 164 27.24 -8.14 -4.06
N ILE A 165 26.60 -9.14 -4.70
CA ILE A 165 25.15 -9.06 -4.92
C ILE A 165 24.36 -9.17 -3.61
N GLY A 166 24.80 -10.02 -2.69
CA GLY A 166 24.20 -10.12 -1.36
C GLY A 166 24.26 -8.79 -0.62
N ALA A 167 25.45 -8.15 -0.58
CA ALA A 167 25.63 -6.84 0.04
C ALA A 167 24.71 -5.78 -0.60
N LYS A 168 24.60 -5.74 -1.93
CA LYS A 168 23.70 -4.78 -2.61
C LYS A 168 22.25 -4.99 -2.23
N LEU A 169 21.76 -6.23 -2.19
CA LEU A 169 20.39 -6.52 -1.80
C LEU A 169 20.14 -6.19 -0.32
N THR A 170 21.12 -6.45 0.55
CA THR A 170 21.02 -6.08 1.98
C THR A 170 21.02 -4.55 2.16
N VAL A 171 21.93 -3.83 1.48
CA VAL A 171 21.95 -2.36 1.53
C VAL A 171 20.64 -1.79 0.98
N ALA A 172 20.11 -2.34 -0.12
CA ALA A 172 18.80 -1.94 -0.63
C ALA A 172 17.69 -2.14 0.41
N ALA A 173 17.68 -3.26 1.14
CA ALA A 173 16.71 -3.52 2.20
C ALA A 173 16.85 -2.52 3.37
N CYS A 174 18.07 -2.28 3.84
CA CYS A 174 18.33 -1.34 4.94
C CYS A 174 17.95 0.10 4.57
N VAL A 175 18.33 0.55 3.36
CA VAL A 175 17.98 1.90 2.87
C VAL A 175 16.47 2.03 2.69
N THR A 176 15.80 1.02 2.13
CA THR A 176 14.33 1.02 1.99
C THR A 176 13.65 1.13 3.35
N ALA A 177 14.07 0.32 4.33
CA ALA A 177 13.50 0.38 5.69
C ALA A 177 13.73 1.77 6.32
N LEU A 178 14.92 2.34 6.18
CA LEU A 178 15.24 3.67 6.67
C LEU A 178 14.37 4.75 6.01
N LEU A 179 14.23 4.72 4.69
CA LEU A 179 13.40 5.69 3.96
C LEU A 179 11.93 5.60 4.38
N VAL A 180 11.38 4.39 4.47
CA VAL A 180 10.00 4.19 4.93
C VAL A 180 9.81 4.73 6.33
N LEU A 181 10.71 4.42 7.27
CA LEU A 181 10.63 4.92 8.64
C LEU A 181 10.76 6.45 8.72
N LEU A 182 11.64 7.06 7.91
CA LEU A 182 11.81 8.51 7.90
C LEU A 182 10.56 9.21 7.34
N PHE A 183 10.11 8.83 6.16
CA PHE A 183 9.02 9.53 5.48
C PHE A 183 7.68 9.30 6.19
N TYR A 184 7.28 8.06 6.43
CA TYR A 184 6.03 7.81 7.17
C TYR A 184 6.16 8.14 8.66
N GLY A 185 7.36 8.10 9.23
CA GLY A 185 7.60 8.60 10.59
C GLY A 185 7.30 10.08 10.72
N VAL A 186 7.66 10.90 9.72
CA VAL A 186 7.28 12.32 9.67
C VAL A 186 5.78 12.48 9.54
N ASP A 187 5.11 11.71 8.66
CA ASP A 187 3.66 11.74 8.52
C ASP A 187 2.95 11.36 9.82
N TYR A 188 3.44 10.34 10.54
CA TYR A 188 2.89 9.92 11.82
C TYR A 188 3.09 10.97 12.91
N LEU A 189 4.28 11.59 12.97
CA LEU A 189 4.54 12.67 13.93
C LEU A 189 3.66 13.87 13.67
N TYR A 190 3.50 14.27 12.40
CA TYR A 190 2.64 15.37 12.02
C TYR A 190 1.17 15.06 12.33
N ALA A 191 0.69 13.86 11.97
CA ALA A 191 -0.67 13.40 12.28
C ALA A 191 -0.94 13.40 13.79
N TRP A 192 0.03 12.93 14.58
CA TRP A 192 -0.07 12.91 16.03
C TRP A 192 -0.13 14.31 16.64
N GLN A 193 0.72 15.23 16.17
CA GLN A 193 0.76 16.60 16.68
C GLN A 193 -0.50 17.39 16.30
N LYS A 194 -1.00 17.23 15.08
CA LYS A 194 -2.09 18.05 14.56
C LYS A 194 -3.47 17.51 14.87
N TYR A 195 -3.65 16.20 14.78
CA TYR A 195 -4.98 15.56 14.90
C TYR A 195 -5.06 14.63 16.12
N GLY A 196 -3.95 14.06 16.57
CA GLY A 196 -3.92 12.94 17.50
C GLY A 196 -4.37 11.63 16.87
N PHE A 197 -4.04 10.52 17.54
CA PHE A 197 -4.51 9.18 17.10
C PHE A 197 -5.65 8.65 17.96
N GLY A 198 -5.97 9.35 19.06
CA GLY A 198 -6.95 8.88 20.05
C GLY A 198 -6.49 7.59 20.76
N ASP A 199 -7.45 6.77 21.17
CA ASP A 199 -7.18 5.47 21.81
C ASP A 199 -6.73 4.44 20.78
N LEU A 200 -5.42 4.12 20.77
CA LEU A 200 -4.82 3.14 19.86
C LEU A 200 -5.27 1.69 20.13
N SER A 201 -5.86 1.43 21.30
CA SER A 201 -6.36 0.08 21.66
C SER A 201 -7.75 -0.20 21.09
N ARG A 202 -8.46 0.83 20.60
CA ARG A 202 -9.78 0.69 19.99
C ARG A 202 -9.74 -0.18 18.73
N PRO A 203 -10.84 -0.87 18.41
CA PRO A 203 -10.95 -1.62 17.16
C PRO A 203 -10.79 -0.72 15.94
N ILE A 204 -10.19 -1.24 14.87
CA ILE A 204 -9.96 -0.51 13.62
C ILE A 204 -11.28 0.00 13.00
N GLN A 205 -12.37 -0.73 13.16
CA GLN A 205 -13.72 -0.36 12.70
C GLN A 205 -14.25 0.92 13.36
N SER A 206 -13.61 1.39 14.44
CA SER A 206 -13.91 2.68 15.06
C SER A 206 -13.40 3.87 14.23
N VAL A 207 -12.51 3.64 13.26
CA VAL A 207 -12.06 4.65 12.29
C VAL A 207 -13.08 4.72 11.15
N THR A 208 -13.56 5.91 10.84
CA THR A 208 -14.67 6.12 9.90
C THR A 208 -14.47 5.44 8.55
N THR A 209 -13.26 5.54 8.00
CA THR A 209 -12.90 4.98 6.70
C THR A 209 -12.61 3.47 6.73
N MET A 210 -12.45 2.89 7.93
CA MET A 210 -12.20 1.46 8.16
C MET A 210 -13.42 0.71 8.74
N TYR A 211 -14.59 1.35 8.74
CA TYR A 211 -15.81 0.79 9.30
C TYR A 211 -16.21 -0.56 8.71
N GLU A 212 -15.95 -0.75 7.43
CA GLU A 212 -16.24 -1.99 6.67
C GLU A 212 -15.12 -3.05 6.77
N SER A 213 -14.11 -2.82 7.61
CA SER A 213 -12.99 -3.75 7.74
C SER A 213 -13.42 -5.09 8.36
N PRO A 214 -13.09 -6.25 7.75
CA PRO A 214 -13.40 -7.57 8.31
C PRO A 214 -12.36 -8.03 9.35
N TYR A 215 -11.31 -7.24 9.60
CA TYR A 215 -10.17 -7.67 10.40
C TYR A 215 -10.31 -7.26 11.86
N MET A 216 -10.27 -8.23 12.77
CA MET A 216 -10.29 -7.98 14.21
C MET A 216 -8.90 -7.56 14.69
N MET A 217 -8.61 -6.25 14.65
CA MET A 217 -7.36 -5.68 15.13
C MET A 217 -7.57 -4.29 15.74
N SER A 218 -6.63 -3.85 16.56
CA SER A 218 -6.63 -2.49 17.10
C SER A 218 -6.02 -1.49 16.10
N VAL A 219 -6.35 -0.21 16.28
CA VAL A 219 -5.77 0.89 15.48
C VAL A 219 -4.24 0.90 15.56
N GLY A 220 -3.67 0.70 16.75
CA GLY A 220 -2.22 0.64 16.91
C GLY A 220 -1.57 -0.53 16.17
N MET A 221 -2.20 -1.71 16.20
CA MET A 221 -1.73 -2.87 15.43
C MET A 221 -1.82 -2.63 13.91
N PHE A 222 -2.88 -1.98 13.45
CA PHE A 222 -3.03 -1.60 12.05
C PHE A 222 -1.93 -0.64 11.60
N LEU A 223 -1.65 0.44 12.35
CA LEU A 223 -0.60 1.40 12.02
C LEU A 223 0.79 0.74 11.96
N PHE A 224 1.06 -0.19 12.87
CA PHE A 224 2.30 -0.97 12.87
C PHE A 224 2.41 -1.90 11.65
N LEU A 225 1.35 -2.65 11.35
CA LEU A 225 1.30 -3.52 10.17
C LEU A 225 1.39 -2.73 8.87
N TYR A 226 0.78 -1.55 8.82
CA TYR A 226 0.86 -0.65 7.68
C TYR A 226 2.32 -0.33 7.32
N LEU A 227 3.15 0.04 8.31
CA LEU A 227 4.57 0.31 8.09
C LEU A 227 5.34 -0.94 7.61
N ILE A 228 5.08 -2.10 8.20
CA ILE A 228 5.75 -3.35 7.80
C ILE A 228 5.39 -3.70 6.34
N VAL A 229 4.11 -3.59 5.97
CA VAL A 229 3.67 -3.86 4.61
C VAL A 229 4.28 -2.86 3.63
N LYS A 230 4.33 -1.56 3.99
CA LYS A 230 5.01 -0.54 3.17
C LYS A 230 6.49 -0.86 2.96
N MET A 231 7.22 -1.27 4.01
CA MET A 231 8.61 -1.70 3.88
C MET A 231 8.76 -2.87 2.90
N ALA A 232 7.90 -3.88 3.01
CA ALA A 232 7.95 -5.05 2.15
C ALA A 232 7.65 -4.71 0.69
N VAL A 233 6.62 -3.90 0.43
CA VAL A 233 6.25 -3.45 -0.92
C VAL A 233 7.35 -2.58 -1.53
N CYS A 234 7.86 -1.58 -0.82
CA CYS A 234 8.95 -0.73 -1.28
C CYS A 234 10.22 -1.55 -1.57
N TYR A 235 10.50 -2.59 -0.76
CA TYR A 235 11.63 -3.49 -1.02
C TYR A 235 11.43 -4.30 -2.31
N VAL A 236 10.23 -4.77 -2.60
CA VAL A 236 9.94 -5.45 -3.88
C VAL A 236 10.10 -4.48 -5.06
N ILE A 237 9.65 -3.23 -4.92
CA ILE A 237 9.80 -2.20 -5.95
C ILE A 237 11.28 -1.92 -6.25
N ILE A 238 12.11 -1.69 -5.22
CA ILE A 238 13.55 -1.44 -5.46
C ILE A 238 14.25 -2.63 -6.09
N LEU A 239 13.86 -3.87 -5.75
CA LEU A 239 14.40 -5.08 -6.40
C LEU A 239 14.03 -5.13 -7.89
N GLY A 240 12.82 -4.73 -8.27
CA GLY A 240 12.38 -4.58 -9.66
C GLY A 240 13.21 -3.50 -10.39
N MET A 241 13.40 -2.35 -9.76
CA MET A 241 14.24 -1.28 -10.30
C MET A 241 15.70 -1.73 -10.49
N ILE A 242 16.28 -2.46 -9.52
CA ILE A 242 17.63 -3.06 -9.65
C ILE A 242 17.68 -4.03 -10.81
N TRP A 243 16.65 -4.84 -11.00
CA TRP A 243 16.57 -5.79 -12.13
C TRP A 243 16.55 -5.08 -13.48
N ILE A 244 15.77 -3.99 -13.63
CA ILE A 244 15.76 -3.13 -14.82
C ILE A 244 17.14 -2.49 -15.02
N ALA A 245 17.71 -1.92 -13.96
CA ALA A 245 19.02 -1.30 -13.98
C ALA A 245 20.13 -2.27 -14.42
N GLN A 246 20.08 -3.51 -13.98
CA GLN A 246 21.03 -4.56 -14.41
C GLN A 246 20.83 -4.95 -15.89
N LYS A 247 19.60 -4.87 -16.41
CA LYS A 247 19.27 -5.25 -17.78
C LYS A 247 19.68 -4.17 -18.81
N SER A 248 19.60 -2.92 -18.45
CA SER A 248 19.90 -1.80 -19.31
C SER A 248 21.40 -1.69 -19.62
N GLU A 249 21.74 -1.30 -20.82
CA GLU A 249 23.15 -1.10 -21.25
C GLU A 249 23.71 0.23 -20.75
N THR A 250 22.90 1.29 -20.78
CA THR A 250 23.29 2.64 -20.36
C THR A 250 22.59 3.09 -19.08
N PRO A 251 23.21 3.91 -18.24
CA PRO A 251 22.57 4.46 -17.06
C PRO A 251 21.30 5.27 -17.38
N SER A 252 21.34 6.10 -18.42
CA SER A 252 20.18 6.88 -18.86
C SER A 252 19.02 6.01 -19.31
N GLY A 253 19.30 4.96 -20.12
CA GLY A 253 18.29 4.00 -20.56
C GLY A 253 17.67 3.24 -19.37
N ALA A 254 18.44 2.96 -18.33
CA ALA A 254 17.93 2.35 -17.11
C ALA A 254 16.94 3.27 -16.38
N MET A 255 17.29 4.54 -16.19
CA MET A 255 16.41 5.51 -15.52
C MET A 255 15.12 5.75 -16.29
N ILE A 256 15.21 5.87 -17.63
CA ILE A 256 14.02 5.96 -18.51
C ILE A 256 13.17 4.69 -18.37
N GLY A 257 13.78 3.50 -18.37
CA GLY A 257 13.06 2.25 -18.22
C GLY A 257 12.35 2.12 -16.86
N ILE A 258 13.00 2.53 -15.77
CA ILE A 258 12.40 2.57 -14.41
C ILE A 258 11.21 3.53 -14.41
N GLY A 259 11.37 4.74 -14.94
CA GLY A 259 10.30 5.72 -15.03
C GLY A 259 9.13 5.25 -15.89
N ALA A 260 9.40 4.67 -17.06
CA ALA A 260 8.37 4.15 -17.96
C ALA A 260 7.55 3.01 -17.32
N VAL A 261 8.20 2.06 -16.65
CA VAL A 261 7.51 0.98 -15.94
C VAL A 261 6.69 1.53 -14.79
N GLY A 262 7.24 2.46 -13.98
CA GLY A 262 6.50 3.08 -12.88
C GLY A 262 5.27 3.85 -13.36
N ILE A 263 5.38 4.63 -14.43
CA ILE A 263 4.24 5.32 -15.05
C ILE A 263 3.22 4.31 -15.58
N ALA A 264 3.65 3.24 -16.24
CA ALA A 264 2.75 2.21 -16.76
C ALA A 264 1.97 1.50 -15.66
N GLU A 265 2.63 1.13 -14.55
CA GLU A 265 1.97 0.53 -13.39
C GLU A 265 0.98 1.49 -12.72
N TYR A 266 1.35 2.78 -12.57
CA TYR A 266 0.46 3.80 -12.03
C TYR A 266 -0.78 4.00 -12.92
N MET A 267 -0.57 4.13 -14.24
CA MET A 267 -1.67 4.25 -15.21
C MET A 267 -2.58 3.02 -15.19
N LEU A 268 -2.01 1.83 -15.10
CA LEU A 268 -2.79 0.59 -14.99
C LEU A 268 -3.65 0.60 -13.72
N SER A 269 -3.09 1.02 -12.57
CA SER A 269 -3.85 1.14 -11.32
C SER A 269 -4.96 2.20 -11.39
N ALA A 270 -4.72 3.32 -12.09
CA ALA A 270 -5.66 4.44 -12.16
C ALA A 270 -6.82 4.21 -13.14
N PHE A 271 -6.54 3.56 -14.30
CA PHE A 271 -7.51 3.44 -15.40
C PHE A 271 -8.20 2.08 -15.48
N LEU A 272 -7.73 1.05 -14.75
CA LEU A 272 -8.44 -0.23 -14.72
C LEU A 272 -9.79 -0.08 -14.01
N PRO A 273 -10.90 -0.37 -14.69
CA PRO A 273 -12.22 -0.35 -14.05
C PRO A 273 -12.30 -1.43 -12.99
N SER A 274 -12.99 -1.12 -11.88
CA SER A 274 -13.27 -2.08 -10.81
C SER A 274 -14.43 -3.02 -11.23
N VAL A 275 -14.20 -3.83 -12.26
CA VAL A 275 -15.10 -4.87 -12.76
C VAL A 275 -14.51 -6.22 -12.37
N SER A 276 -15.31 -7.19 -11.94
CA SER A 276 -14.89 -8.43 -11.27
C SER A 276 -13.64 -9.10 -11.85
N TYR A 277 -13.58 -9.32 -13.15
CA TYR A 277 -12.42 -9.97 -13.79
C TYR A 277 -11.22 -9.01 -14.04
N ALA A 278 -11.45 -7.70 -14.15
CA ALA A 278 -10.38 -6.72 -14.31
C ALA A 278 -9.66 -6.43 -12.98
N ASP A 279 -10.35 -6.59 -11.85
CA ASP A 279 -9.77 -6.43 -10.52
C ASP A 279 -8.60 -7.38 -10.26
N VAL A 280 -8.61 -8.59 -10.81
CA VAL A 280 -7.48 -9.54 -10.70
C VAL A 280 -6.19 -8.91 -11.22
N PHE A 281 -6.24 -8.25 -12.39
CA PHE A 281 -5.06 -7.57 -12.97
C PHE A 281 -4.63 -6.38 -12.14
N LYS A 282 -5.56 -5.66 -11.53
CA LYS A 282 -5.28 -4.56 -10.62
C LYS A 282 -4.49 -5.04 -9.39
N TYR A 283 -4.91 -6.15 -8.77
CA TYR A 283 -4.25 -6.72 -7.60
C TYR A 283 -2.98 -7.53 -7.90
N VAL A 284 -2.56 -7.68 -9.14
CA VAL A 284 -1.22 -8.16 -9.52
C VAL A 284 -0.24 -6.99 -9.69
N ASN A 285 -0.73 -5.75 -9.78
CA ASN A 285 0.06 -4.55 -9.97
C ASN A 285 0.73 -4.09 -8.66
N LEU A 286 2.05 -3.83 -8.69
CA LEU A 286 2.81 -3.36 -7.52
C LEU A 286 2.40 -1.94 -7.08
N ALA A 287 1.97 -1.08 -8.01
CA ALA A 287 1.48 0.26 -7.68
C ALA A 287 0.20 0.23 -6.83
N GLU A 288 -0.67 -0.78 -7.02
CA GLU A 288 -1.85 -0.94 -6.17
C GLU A 288 -1.47 -1.37 -4.75
N TYR A 289 -0.41 -2.15 -4.58
CA TYR A 289 0.09 -2.53 -3.27
C TYR A 289 0.76 -1.38 -2.49
N MET A 290 1.16 -0.31 -3.18
CA MET A 290 1.54 0.94 -2.49
C MET A 290 0.35 1.55 -1.74
N LYS A 291 -0.87 1.37 -2.23
CA LYS A 291 -2.10 1.78 -1.54
C LYS A 291 -2.51 0.72 -0.51
N VAL A 292 -1.71 0.51 0.52
CA VAL A 292 -1.93 -0.54 1.55
C VAL A 292 -3.31 -0.42 2.21
N TYR A 293 -3.79 0.80 2.39
CA TYR A 293 -5.06 1.12 3.06
C TYR A 293 -6.27 0.33 2.52
N PRO A 294 -6.55 0.25 1.18
CA PRO A 294 -7.72 -0.47 0.66
C PRO A 294 -7.74 -1.96 0.99
N LEU A 295 -6.57 -2.58 1.20
CA LEU A 295 -6.46 -4.00 1.56
C LEU A 295 -7.05 -4.30 2.95
N PHE A 296 -7.05 -3.30 3.84
CA PHE A 296 -7.53 -3.43 5.22
C PHE A 296 -8.92 -2.81 5.42
N SER A 297 -9.35 -1.86 4.58
CA SER A 297 -10.58 -1.09 4.79
C SER A 297 -11.85 -1.86 4.46
N LYS A 298 -11.80 -2.79 3.50
CA LYS A 298 -12.98 -3.48 2.98
C LYS A 298 -12.73 -4.98 2.81
N TYR A 299 -13.80 -5.76 2.95
CA TYR A 299 -13.81 -7.16 2.49
C TYR A 299 -14.00 -7.15 0.98
N HIS A 300 -12.94 -7.47 0.25
CA HIS A 300 -12.95 -7.49 -1.20
C HIS A 300 -12.53 -8.84 -1.72
N ASN A 301 -13.38 -9.46 -2.51
CA ASN A 301 -13.11 -10.73 -3.17
C ASN A 301 -12.93 -10.52 -4.66
N LEU A 302 -11.89 -11.11 -5.20
CA LEU A 302 -11.55 -11.13 -6.61
C LEU A 302 -12.20 -12.34 -7.28
N ASP A 303 -12.62 -12.16 -8.52
CA ASP A 303 -13.20 -13.23 -9.33
C ASP A 303 -12.09 -14.03 -10.02
N PHE A 304 -11.84 -15.24 -9.54
CA PHE A 304 -10.97 -16.20 -10.19
C PHE A 304 -11.81 -17.33 -10.80
N PHE A 305 -12.22 -17.18 -12.05
CA PHE A 305 -13.04 -18.19 -12.75
C PHE A 305 -14.29 -18.55 -11.94
N ASP A 306 -15.11 -17.56 -11.65
CA ASP A 306 -16.34 -17.67 -10.83
C ASP A 306 -16.11 -18.10 -9.35
N ASN A 307 -14.86 -18.16 -8.89
CA ASN A 307 -14.55 -18.44 -7.49
C ASN A 307 -14.08 -17.16 -6.77
N PRO A 308 -14.73 -16.76 -5.68
CA PRO A 308 -14.33 -15.61 -4.89
C PRO A 308 -13.06 -15.91 -4.09
N VAL A 309 -11.99 -15.15 -4.33
CA VAL A 309 -10.74 -15.23 -3.58
C VAL A 309 -10.47 -13.88 -2.93
N ASN A 310 -10.26 -13.87 -1.63
CA ASN A 310 -10.03 -12.63 -0.91
C ASN A 310 -8.76 -11.91 -1.37
N ALA A 311 -8.87 -10.60 -1.65
CA ALA A 311 -7.76 -9.77 -2.12
C ALA A 311 -6.54 -9.78 -1.17
N MET A 312 -6.76 -9.82 0.15
CA MET A 312 -5.68 -9.97 1.13
C MET A 312 -4.96 -11.32 1.01
N THR A 313 -5.67 -12.39 0.67
CA THR A 313 -5.06 -13.71 0.43
C THR A 313 -4.18 -13.66 -0.81
N VAL A 314 -4.67 -13.05 -1.88
CA VAL A 314 -3.87 -12.83 -3.11
C VAL A 314 -2.62 -12.02 -2.79
N PHE A 315 -2.76 -10.92 -2.07
CA PHE A 315 -1.62 -10.09 -1.63
C PHE A 315 -0.58 -10.90 -0.85
N ARG A 316 -1.02 -11.71 0.14
CA ARG A 316 -0.14 -12.56 0.96
C ARG A 316 0.64 -13.60 0.16
N ILE A 317 0.11 -14.04 -0.98
CA ILE A 317 0.77 -15.00 -1.87
C ILE A 317 1.64 -14.27 -2.90
N VAL A 318 1.09 -13.27 -3.58
CA VAL A 318 1.76 -12.58 -4.69
C VAL A 318 3.01 -11.83 -4.21
N LEU A 319 2.92 -11.08 -3.11
CA LEU A 319 4.06 -10.28 -2.65
C LEU A 319 5.32 -11.12 -2.33
N PRO A 320 5.25 -12.22 -1.55
CA PRO A 320 6.42 -13.08 -1.34
C PRO A 320 6.90 -13.78 -2.60
N VAL A 321 6.00 -14.20 -3.48
CA VAL A 321 6.37 -14.85 -4.75
C VAL A 321 7.15 -13.87 -5.62
N VAL A 322 6.66 -12.65 -5.80
CA VAL A 322 7.33 -11.60 -6.59
C VAL A 322 8.67 -11.23 -5.96
N LEU A 323 8.72 -11.12 -4.63
CA LEU A 323 9.97 -10.89 -3.89
C LEU A 323 11.01 -11.95 -4.21
N VAL A 324 10.66 -13.23 -4.08
CA VAL A 324 11.56 -14.36 -4.39
C VAL A 324 12.00 -14.33 -5.85
N LEU A 325 11.07 -14.09 -6.77
CA LEU A 325 11.38 -14.00 -8.21
C LEU A 325 12.37 -12.87 -8.51
N PHE A 326 12.20 -11.68 -7.92
CA PHE A 326 13.15 -10.58 -8.11
C PHE A 326 14.50 -10.84 -7.45
N VAL A 327 14.54 -11.41 -6.26
CA VAL A 327 15.81 -11.78 -5.61
C VAL A 327 16.58 -12.80 -6.48
N LEU A 328 15.91 -13.89 -6.87
CA LEU A 328 16.51 -14.91 -7.72
C LEU A 328 16.88 -14.36 -9.10
N GLY A 329 16.03 -13.51 -9.68
CA GLY A 329 16.27 -12.83 -10.95
C GLY A 329 17.53 -11.96 -10.92
N ASN A 330 17.67 -11.12 -9.89
CA ASN A 330 18.83 -10.26 -9.68
C ASN A 330 20.12 -11.08 -9.47
N VAL A 331 20.07 -12.09 -8.61
CA VAL A 331 21.19 -12.99 -8.37
C VAL A 331 21.60 -13.73 -9.65
N ARG A 332 20.63 -14.39 -10.31
CA ARG A 332 20.88 -15.17 -11.53
C ARG A 332 21.47 -14.30 -12.64
N ARG A 333 20.94 -13.07 -12.80
CA ARG A 333 21.45 -12.16 -13.82
C ARG A 333 22.87 -11.68 -13.51
N PHE A 334 23.17 -11.38 -12.26
CA PHE A 334 24.52 -11.01 -11.84
C PHE A 334 25.54 -12.12 -12.15
N PHE A 335 25.14 -13.39 -12.03
CA PHE A 335 25.98 -14.54 -12.33
C PHE A 335 26.05 -14.91 -13.83
N ARG A 336 25.02 -14.63 -14.62
CA ARG A 336 24.90 -15.08 -16.02
C ARG A 336 25.98 -14.52 -16.94
N CYS A 337 26.31 -13.25 -16.84
CA CYS A 337 27.39 -12.64 -17.62
C CYS A 337 28.77 -13.24 -17.36
N ALA A 338 28.95 -13.89 -16.22
CA ALA A 338 30.20 -14.57 -15.89
C ALA A 338 30.35 -15.93 -16.56
N LYS A 339 29.24 -16.65 -16.84
CA LYS A 339 29.27 -17.93 -17.57
C LYS A 339 29.63 -17.74 -19.04
N THR A 340 29.11 -16.66 -19.67
CA THR A 340 29.43 -16.36 -21.07
C THR A 340 30.91 -16.09 -21.27
N LYS A 341 31.59 -15.37 -20.35
CA LYS A 341 33.05 -15.18 -20.39
C LYS A 341 33.84 -16.45 -20.17
N ARG A 342 33.35 -17.43 -19.37
CA ARG A 342 34.00 -18.71 -19.18
C ARG A 342 33.91 -19.61 -20.43
N ARG A 343 32.74 -19.62 -21.08
CA ARG A 343 32.53 -20.29 -22.37
C ARG A 343 33.46 -19.70 -23.43
N TRP A 344 33.55 -18.38 -23.46
CA TRP A 344 34.42 -17.62 -24.33
C TRP A 344 35.93 -17.92 -24.13
N ARG A 345 36.41 -18.00 -22.88
CA ARG A 345 37.79 -18.42 -22.56
C ARG A 345 38.05 -19.85 -22.96
N ARG A 346 37.08 -20.76 -22.85
CA ARG A 346 37.23 -22.15 -23.34
C ARG A 346 37.29 -22.22 -24.87
N GLU A 347 36.42 -21.43 -25.52
CA GLU A 347 36.40 -21.36 -26.98
C GLU A 347 37.70 -20.73 -27.53
N ARG A 348 38.21 -19.69 -26.89
CA ARG A 348 39.50 -19.07 -27.23
C ARG A 348 40.68 -20.05 -27.03
N LYS A 349 40.66 -20.88 -25.99
CA LYS A 349 41.67 -21.90 -25.72
C LYS A 349 41.62 -23.05 -26.75
N ASN A 350 40.44 -23.30 -27.30
CA ASN A 350 40.26 -24.28 -28.39
C ASN A 350 40.55 -23.67 -29.76
N SER A 351 40.31 -22.38 -29.99
CA SER A 351 40.54 -21.64 -31.23
C SER A 351 42.00 -21.26 -31.43
N SER A 352 42.79 -21.16 -30.37
CA SER A 352 44.26 -20.98 -30.49
C SER A 352 44.99 -22.21 -31.12
N ARG A 353 44.24 -23.29 -31.43
CA ARG A 353 44.70 -24.42 -32.25
C ARG A 353 44.33 -24.30 -33.73
N ILE A 354 43.52 -23.29 -34.13
CA ILE A 354 43.10 -23.05 -35.54
C ILE A 354 43.22 -21.54 -35.78
N GLY A 355 44.27 -21.19 -36.57
CA GLY A 355 44.79 -19.83 -36.72
C GLY A 355 43.86 -18.79 -37.36
N PHE A 356 44.01 -17.61 -36.94
CA PHE A 356 44.18 -16.35 -37.67
C PHE A 356 42.99 -15.60 -38.36
N ILE A 357 41.74 -15.94 -38.31
CA ILE A 357 40.69 -15.16 -39.03
C ILE A 357 39.56 -14.62 -38.16
N SER A 358 39.66 -14.46 -36.87
CA SER A 358 38.48 -14.15 -36.05
C SER A 358 38.54 -12.90 -35.16
N ASP A 359 39.58 -12.08 -35.22
CA ASP A 359 39.75 -10.99 -34.21
C ASP A 359 38.78 -9.79 -34.36
N LYS A 360 38.15 -9.58 -35.51
CA LYS A 360 37.20 -8.45 -35.71
C LYS A 360 35.76 -8.72 -35.25
N LEU A 361 35.30 -9.97 -35.32
CA LEU A 361 33.93 -10.32 -34.88
C LEU A 361 33.77 -10.37 -33.37
N TYR A 362 34.85 -10.62 -32.67
CA TYR A 362 34.89 -10.81 -31.23
C TYR A 362 34.87 -9.49 -30.43
N PHE A 363 35.27 -8.39 -31.04
CA PHE A 363 35.22 -7.07 -30.39
C PHE A 363 33.76 -6.55 -30.27
N TYR A 364 32.89 -6.92 -31.22
CA TYR A 364 31.52 -6.46 -31.26
C TYR A 364 30.60 -7.14 -30.22
N GLU A 365 30.83 -8.40 -29.89
CA GLU A 365 30.03 -9.11 -28.89
C GLU A 365 30.48 -8.80 -27.44
N SER A 366 31.73 -8.41 -27.23
CA SER A 366 32.19 -7.99 -25.89
C SER A 366 31.62 -6.64 -25.46
N VAL A 367 31.23 -5.79 -26.44
CA VAL A 367 30.55 -4.50 -26.19
C VAL A 367 29.08 -4.70 -25.82
N LYS A 368 28.43 -5.77 -26.26
CA LYS A 368 27.03 -6.10 -25.90
C LYS A 368 26.83 -6.58 -24.46
N CYS A 369 27.91 -6.90 -23.74
CA CYS A 369 27.88 -7.28 -22.32
C CYS A 369 28.37 -6.14 -21.40
N LEU A 370 28.75 -4.99 -21.94
CA LEU A 370 28.94 -3.73 -21.23
C LEU A 370 27.64 -2.94 -21.20
#